data_8299f407282b0d65a77f8a7d29f875cb
#
_entry.id   8299f407282b0d65a77f8a7d29f875cb
#
_cell.length_a   1.000
_cell.length_b   1.000
_cell.length_c   1.000
_cell.angle_alpha   90.00
_cell.angle_beta   90.00
_cell.angle_gamma   90.00
#
_symmetry.space_group_name_H-M   'P 1'
#
loop_
_entity.id
_entity.type
_entity.pdbx_description
1 polymer ?
#
loop_
_entity_poly.entity_id
_entity_poly.type
_entity_poly.pdbx_seq_one_letter_code
_entity_poly.pdbx_strand_id
1 'polypeptide(L)'
;FVLFAGLGESVIAASLTLAVMTMPVVITSTREALSAVPMSFREASWNMGVSRWQTIRGVVLPNSVSGILTGVILEVSRAAGETAPIMITGVTASLTFKQGESVYYLLGEKFMALSYHLYYFSTQWTPPRLVLDETTDEMVPMTKAAIEHAEAIPYGTAVVLLGVVLLFNSLSISFRYYL
;
A
#
# COMPACT_ATOMS: atom_id res chain seq x y z
N PHE A 1 -10.70 -13.48 -6.11
CA PHE A 1 -9.88 -14.23 -5.15
C PHE A 1 -10.71 -14.68 -3.94
N VAL A 2 -11.49 -13.81 -3.33
CA VAL A 2 -12.33 -14.17 -2.17
C VAL A 2 -13.26 -15.34 -2.47
N LEU A 3 -14.06 -15.25 -3.54
CA LEU A 3 -15.07 -16.24 -3.90
C LEU A 3 -14.51 -17.39 -4.77
N PHE A 4 -13.76 -17.07 -5.84
CA PHE A 4 -13.30 -18.09 -6.80
C PHE A 4 -12.14 -18.94 -6.29
N ALA A 5 -11.22 -18.35 -5.53
CA ALA A 5 -10.09 -19.10 -4.97
C ALA A 5 -10.36 -19.65 -3.55
N GLY A 6 -11.54 -19.36 -3.00
CA GLY A 6 -11.92 -19.84 -1.66
C GLY A 6 -11.04 -19.31 -0.52
N LEU A 7 -10.31 -18.20 -0.76
CA LEU A 7 -9.38 -17.63 0.24
C LEU A 7 -10.08 -16.87 1.38
N GLY A 8 -11.40 -16.62 1.24
CA GLY A 8 -12.13 -15.80 2.20
C GLY A 8 -11.66 -14.34 2.21
N GLU A 9 -12.15 -13.58 3.18
CA GLU A 9 -11.70 -12.21 3.45
C GLU A 9 -10.40 -12.28 4.27
N SER A 10 -9.26 -12.05 3.61
CA SER A 10 -7.94 -12.27 4.20
C SER A 10 -6.87 -11.33 3.64
N VAL A 11 -5.75 -11.19 4.36
CA VAL A 11 -4.55 -10.46 3.90
C VAL A 11 -4.08 -10.98 2.53
N ILE A 12 -4.10 -12.31 2.33
CA ILE A 12 -3.65 -12.93 1.08
C ILE A 12 -4.55 -12.51 -0.08
N ALA A 13 -5.88 -12.57 0.10
CA ALA A 13 -6.83 -12.17 -0.94
C ALA A 13 -6.65 -10.69 -1.33
N ALA A 14 -6.47 -9.81 -0.34
CA ALA A 14 -6.22 -8.38 -0.55
C ALA A 14 -4.88 -8.14 -1.27
N SER A 15 -3.82 -8.82 -0.85
CA SER A 15 -2.49 -8.69 -1.46
C SER A 15 -2.48 -9.12 -2.93
N LEU A 16 -3.13 -10.24 -3.25
CA LEU A 16 -3.27 -10.71 -4.64
C LEU A 16 -4.09 -9.74 -5.49
N THR A 17 -5.16 -9.18 -4.93
CA THR A 17 -5.99 -8.19 -5.64
C THR A 17 -5.20 -6.93 -5.96
N LEU A 18 -4.46 -6.39 -4.98
CA LEU A 18 -3.57 -5.24 -5.19
C LEU A 18 -2.47 -5.56 -6.19
N ALA A 19 -1.84 -6.74 -6.12
CA ALA A 19 -0.79 -7.14 -7.05
C ALA A 19 -1.28 -7.17 -8.50
N VAL A 20 -2.46 -7.73 -8.76
CA VAL A 20 -3.06 -7.76 -10.11
C VAL A 20 -3.43 -6.35 -10.58
N MET A 21 -3.92 -5.50 -9.68
CA MET A 21 -4.31 -4.12 -9.99
C MET A 21 -3.09 -3.24 -10.32
N THR A 22 -1.98 -3.40 -9.61
CA THR A 22 -0.76 -2.62 -9.80
C THR A 22 0.11 -3.10 -10.97
N MET A 23 -0.02 -4.38 -11.35
CA MET A 23 0.77 -5.01 -12.41
C MET A 23 0.81 -4.23 -13.73
N PRO A 24 -0.31 -3.74 -14.30
CA PRO A 24 -0.28 -3.00 -15.57
C PRO A 24 0.58 -1.73 -15.49
N VAL A 25 0.53 -1.02 -14.37
CA VAL A 25 1.29 0.23 -14.17
C VAL A 25 2.78 -0.07 -14.03
N VAL A 26 3.14 -1.11 -13.27
CA VAL A 26 4.55 -1.56 -13.13
C VAL A 26 5.11 -2.00 -14.49
N ILE A 27 4.32 -2.72 -15.30
CA ILE A 27 4.74 -3.15 -16.65
C ILE A 27 4.98 -1.94 -17.55
N THR A 28 4.07 -0.97 -17.56
CA THR A 28 4.22 0.23 -18.42
C THR A 28 5.40 1.10 -17.99
N SER A 29 5.56 1.37 -16.69
CA SER A 29 6.69 2.14 -16.18
C SER A 29 8.04 1.44 -16.42
N THR A 30 8.09 0.12 -16.28
CA THR A 30 9.29 -0.68 -16.60
C THR A 30 9.61 -0.61 -18.08
N ARG A 31 8.61 -0.72 -18.97
CA ARG A 31 8.79 -0.59 -20.41
C ARG A 31 9.32 0.80 -20.79
N GLU A 32 8.78 1.84 -20.19
CA GLU A 32 9.23 3.21 -20.41
C GLU A 32 10.68 3.41 -19.95
N ALA A 33 11.05 2.93 -18.76
CA ALA A 33 12.42 2.98 -18.24
C ALA A 33 13.41 2.23 -19.15
N LEU A 34 13.04 1.06 -19.63
CA LEU A 34 13.86 0.32 -20.61
C LEU A 34 13.98 1.06 -21.95
N SER A 35 12.91 1.68 -22.43
CA SER A 35 12.89 2.41 -23.69
C SER A 35 13.67 3.73 -23.64
N ALA A 36 13.79 4.31 -22.45
CA ALA A 36 14.54 5.55 -22.23
C ALA A 36 16.06 5.40 -22.46
N VAL A 37 16.60 4.17 -22.45
CA VAL A 37 18.02 3.92 -22.74
C VAL A 37 18.30 4.22 -24.22
N PRO A 38 19.19 5.19 -24.55
CA PRO A 38 19.46 5.62 -25.92
C PRO A 38 19.87 4.47 -26.83
N MET A 39 19.40 4.50 -28.08
CA MET A 39 19.69 3.47 -29.07
C MET A 39 21.17 3.33 -29.37
N SER A 40 21.93 4.42 -29.28
CA SER A 40 23.39 4.44 -29.47
C SER A 40 24.14 3.44 -28.59
N PHE A 41 23.70 3.24 -27.32
CA PHE A 41 24.32 2.24 -26.45
C PHE A 41 24.07 0.82 -26.94
N ARG A 42 22.91 0.55 -27.53
CA ARG A 42 22.53 -0.75 -28.08
C ARG A 42 23.31 -1.05 -29.36
N GLU A 43 23.40 -0.05 -30.25
CA GLU A 43 24.13 -0.15 -31.51
C GLU A 43 25.64 -0.34 -31.27
N ALA A 44 26.23 0.40 -30.33
CA ALA A 44 27.62 0.22 -29.95
C ALA A 44 27.91 -1.22 -29.47
N SER A 45 27.02 -1.79 -28.68
CA SER A 45 27.12 -3.16 -28.21
C SER A 45 27.04 -4.17 -29.35
N TRP A 46 26.10 -3.98 -30.30
CA TRP A 46 25.93 -4.87 -31.46
C TRP A 46 27.12 -4.79 -32.42
N ASN A 47 27.69 -3.61 -32.61
CA ASN A 47 28.87 -3.40 -33.45
C ASN A 47 30.11 -4.16 -32.89
N MET A 48 30.15 -4.42 -31.59
CA MET A 48 31.18 -5.27 -30.96
C MET A 48 30.88 -6.77 -31.07
N GLY A 49 29.82 -7.18 -31.79
CA GLY A 49 29.45 -8.58 -31.95
C GLY A 49 28.70 -9.19 -30.76
N VAL A 50 28.24 -8.36 -29.82
CA VAL A 50 27.50 -8.82 -28.62
C VAL A 50 26.06 -9.21 -29.02
N SER A 51 25.57 -10.33 -28.51
CA SER A 51 24.20 -10.79 -28.76
C SER A 51 23.16 -9.84 -28.14
N ARG A 52 21.93 -9.86 -28.69
CA ARG A 52 20.82 -9.03 -28.17
C ARG A 52 20.55 -9.28 -26.70
N TRP A 53 20.62 -10.53 -26.25
CA TRP A 53 20.41 -10.89 -24.84
C TRP A 53 21.51 -10.34 -23.93
N GLN A 54 22.75 -10.45 -24.35
CA GLN A 54 23.88 -9.88 -23.63
C GLN A 54 23.81 -8.34 -23.56
N THR A 55 23.38 -7.68 -24.66
CA THR A 55 23.13 -6.23 -24.68
C THR A 55 22.05 -5.84 -23.68
N ILE A 56 20.94 -6.58 -23.61
CA ILE A 56 19.87 -6.30 -22.65
C ILE A 56 20.40 -6.42 -21.23
N ARG A 57 21.08 -7.52 -20.90
CA ARG A 57 21.54 -7.81 -19.54
C ARG A 57 22.73 -6.93 -19.11
N GLY A 58 23.64 -6.63 -20.01
CA GLY A 58 24.89 -5.93 -19.71
C GLY A 58 24.83 -4.41 -19.88
N VAL A 59 23.90 -3.91 -20.73
CA VAL A 59 23.83 -2.50 -21.06
C VAL A 59 22.47 -1.91 -20.71
N VAL A 60 21.38 -2.48 -21.24
CA VAL A 60 20.05 -1.86 -21.13
C VAL A 60 19.51 -1.94 -19.70
N LEU A 61 19.55 -3.14 -19.11
CA LEU A 61 18.99 -3.36 -17.77
C LEU A 61 19.71 -2.54 -16.69
N PRO A 62 21.06 -2.53 -16.58
CA PRO A 62 21.73 -1.70 -15.58
C PRO A 62 21.44 -0.19 -15.72
N ASN A 63 21.36 0.31 -16.94
CA ASN A 63 21.05 1.73 -17.20
C ASN A 63 19.59 2.10 -16.96
N SER A 64 18.68 1.13 -16.88
CA SER A 64 17.24 1.37 -16.65
C SER A 64 16.81 1.13 -15.18
N VAL A 65 17.68 0.57 -14.34
CA VAL A 65 17.34 0.19 -12.95
C VAL A 65 16.77 1.37 -12.16
N SER A 66 17.36 2.56 -12.24
CA SER A 66 16.88 3.74 -11.50
C SER A 66 15.45 4.12 -11.90
N GLY A 67 15.13 4.06 -13.20
CA GLY A 67 13.78 4.32 -13.71
C GLY A 67 12.78 3.24 -13.28
N ILE A 68 13.16 1.97 -13.33
CA ILE A 68 12.33 0.85 -12.89
C ILE A 68 12.03 0.98 -11.40
N LEU A 69 13.03 1.17 -10.55
CA LEU A 69 12.85 1.33 -9.12
C LEU A 69 11.96 2.52 -8.77
N THR A 70 12.14 3.65 -9.45
CA THR A 70 11.28 4.82 -9.27
C THR A 70 9.82 4.47 -9.57
N GLY A 71 9.54 3.81 -10.69
CA GLY A 71 8.19 3.38 -11.05
C GLY A 71 7.56 2.44 -10.03
N VAL A 72 8.32 1.45 -9.55
CA VAL A 72 7.85 0.49 -8.52
C VAL A 72 7.55 1.20 -7.20
N ILE A 73 8.44 2.09 -6.72
CA ILE A 73 8.23 2.78 -5.44
C ILE A 73 7.02 3.71 -5.51
N LEU A 74 6.83 4.42 -6.63
CA LEU A 74 5.66 5.27 -6.83
C LEU A 74 4.36 4.45 -6.81
N GLU A 75 4.36 3.26 -7.42
CA GLU A 75 3.19 2.39 -7.43
C GLU A 75 2.90 1.79 -6.05
N VAL A 76 3.92 1.40 -5.28
CA VAL A 76 3.77 0.98 -3.87
C VAL A 76 3.18 2.10 -3.02
N SER A 77 3.65 3.33 -3.21
CA SER A 77 3.11 4.52 -2.53
C SER A 77 1.62 4.74 -2.84
N ARG A 78 1.24 4.56 -4.11
CA ARG A 78 -0.16 4.64 -4.54
C ARG A 78 -1.00 3.52 -3.94
N ALA A 79 -0.53 2.27 -4.01
CA ALA A 79 -1.22 1.11 -3.46
C ALA A 79 -1.48 1.23 -1.95
N ALA A 80 -0.60 1.91 -1.20
CA ALA A 80 -0.79 2.18 0.22
C ALA A 80 -2.01 3.07 0.53
N GLY A 81 -2.45 3.90 -0.44
CA GLY A 81 -3.64 4.74 -0.33
C GLY A 81 -4.93 4.10 -0.86
N GLU A 82 -4.85 2.94 -1.51
CA GLU A 82 -6.03 2.30 -2.12
C GLU A 82 -6.97 1.73 -1.04
N THR A 83 -8.25 2.14 -1.11
CA THR A 83 -9.28 1.73 -0.14
C THR A 83 -10.28 0.75 -0.75
N ALA A 84 -10.76 1.01 -1.96
CA ALA A 84 -11.86 0.28 -2.56
C ALA A 84 -11.61 -1.23 -2.75
N PRO A 85 -10.48 -1.69 -3.33
CA PRO A 85 -10.24 -3.11 -3.52
C PRO A 85 -10.04 -3.86 -2.21
N ILE A 86 -9.40 -3.23 -1.20
CA ILE A 86 -9.13 -3.88 0.09
C ILE A 86 -10.38 -3.95 0.97
N MET A 87 -11.32 -3.02 0.82
CA MET A 87 -12.59 -3.01 1.55
C MET A 87 -13.41 -4.29 1.30
N ILE A 88 -13.34 -4.84 0.08
CA ILE A 88 -14.09 -6.04 -0.30
C ILE A 88 -13.31 -7.32 -0.01
N THR A 89 -11.99 -7.24 0.18
CA THR A 89 -11.12 -8.42 0.24
C THR A 89 -10.66 -8.82 1.64
N GLY A 90 -11.01 -8.05 2.68
CA GLY A 90 -10.74 -8.52 4.04
C GLY A 90 -10.30 -7.48 5.04
N VAL A 91 -10.48 -6.19 4.75
CA VAL A 91 -10.17 -5.14 5.72
C VAL A 91 -11.25 -5.03 6.79
N THR A 92 -10.85 -4.71 8.02
CA THR A 92 -11.76 -4.42 9.15
C THR A 92 -11.38 -3.10 9.81
N ALA A 93 -12.35 -2.48 10.48
CA ALA A 93 -12.13 -1.24 11.23
C ALA A 93 -11.47 -1.49 12.60
N SER A 94 -11.60 -2.69 13.14
CA SER A 94 -11.02 -3.07 14.42
C SER A 94 -10.51 -4.50 14.40
N LEU A 95 -9.37 -4.75 15.04
CA LEU A 95 -8.79 -6.07 15.24
C LEU A 95 -8.70 -6.36 16.73
N THR A 96 -9.15 -7.54 17.12
CA THR A 96 -8.87 -8.11 18.44
C THR A 96 -7.65 -9.02 18.31
N PHE A 97 -6.51 -8.58 18.82
CA PHE A 97 -5.29 -9.39 18.83
C PHE A 97 -5.37 -10.42 19.96
N LYS A 98 -5.28 -11.71 19.61
CA LYS A 98 -5.07 -12.77 20.59
C LYS A 98 -3.57 -12.94 20.83
N GLN A 99 -3.13 -12.83 22.06
CA GLN A 99 -1.73 -13.04 22.41
C GLN A 99 -1.31 -14.49 22.10
N GLY A 100 -0.18 -14.65 21.36
CA GLY A 100 0.43 -15.95 21.11
C GLY A 100 0.14 -16.58 19.74
N GLU A 101 -0.56 -15.91 18.83
CA GLU A 101 -0.81 -16.44 17.49
C GLU A 101 0.42 -16.28 16.56
N SER A 102 0.66 -17.29 15.72
CA SER A 102 1.76 -17.29 14.75
C SER A 102 1.48 -16.31 13.61
N VAL A 103 2.53 -15.67 13.08
CA VAL A 103 2.45 -14.74 11.92
C VAL A 103 1.78 -15.38 10.69
N TYR A 104 1.94 -16.67 10.49
CA TYR A 104 1.29 -17.40 9.38
C TYR A 104 -0.24 -17.48 9.53
N TYR A 105 -0.74 -17.51 10.75
CA TYR A 105 -2.18 -17.47 11.02
C TYR A 105 -2.77 -16.11 10.64
N LEU A 106 -2.06 -15.03 10.91
CA LEU A 106 -2.46 -13.67 10.56
C LEU A 106 -2.64 -13.42 9.05
N LEU A 107 -1.98 -14.19 8.18
CA LEU A 107 -2.12 -14.06 6.74
C LEU A 107 -3.49 -14.51 6.22
N GLY A 108 -4.16 -15.42 6.93
CA GLY A 108 -5.51 -15.90 6.63
C GLY A 108 -6.63 -15.06 7.23
N GLU A 109 -6.31 -14.11 8.11
CA GLU A 109 -7.27 -13.30 8.85
C GLU A 109 -7.52 -11.93 8.20
N LYS A 110 -8.55 -11.24 8.69
CA LYS A 110 -8.82 -9.84 8.35
C LYS A 110 -7.72 -8.93 8.88
N PHE A 111 -7.51 -7.80 8.24
CA PHE A 111 -6.47 -6.84 8.61
C PHE A 111 -7.00 -5.42 8.67
N MET A 112 -6.27 -4.53 9.32
CA MET A 112 -6.53 -3.09 9.32
C MET A 112 -5.67 -2.39 8.28
N ALA A 113 -6.30 -1.54 7.47
CA ALA A 113 -5.62 -0.65 6.55
C ALA A 113 -5.88 0.81 6.93
N LEU A 114 -4.85 1.64 6.88
CA LEU A 114 -4.93 3.04 7.31
C LEU A 114 -5.91 3.85 6.43
N SER A 115 -5.97 3.55 5.12
CA SER A 115 -6.91 4.14 4.17
C SER A 115 -8.36 3.77 4.49
N TYR A 116 -8.63 2.50 4.85
CA TYR A 116 -9.96 2.08 5.25
C TYR A 116 -10.35 2.62 6.63
N HIS A 117 -9.42 2.69 7.57
CA HIS A 117 -9.64 3.29 8.87
C HIS A 117 -10.08 4.76 8.73
N LEU A 118 -9.39 5.53 7.90
CA LEU A 118 -9.77 6.91 7.57
C LEU A 118 -11.19 6.98 6.99
N TYR A 119 -11.49 6.13 6.00
CA TYR A 119 -12.82 6.07 5.37
C TYR A 119 -13.91 5.74 6.39
N TYR A 120 -13.70 4.71 7.22
CA TYR A 120 -14.67 4.25 8.21
C TYR A 120 -14.98 5.33 9.25
N PHE A 121 -13.95 5.92 9.85
CA PHE A 121 -14.12 6.95 10.88
C PHE A 121 -14.63 8.29 10.36
N SER A 122 -14.41 8.59 9.08
CA SER A 122 -14.93 9.83 8.46
C SER A 122 -16.37 9.71 7.93
N THR A 123 -16.83 8.50 7.59
CA THR A 123 -18.11 8.33 6.87
C THR A 123 -19.13 7.46 7.58
N GLN A 124 -18.70 6.45 8.33
CA GLN A 124 -19.59 5.44 8.90
C GLN A 124 -19.64 5.47 10.43
N TRP A 125 -18.57 5.94 11.06
CA TRP A 125 -18.50 5.95 12.50
C TRP A 125 -19.03 7.27 13.07
N THR A 126 -19.91 7.15 14.06
CA THR A 126 -20.38 8.27 14.89
C THR A 126 -20.03 7.97 16.33
N PRO A 127 -19.46 8.96 17.08
CA PRO A 127 -19.13 8.73 18.47
C PRO A 127 -20.39 8.34 19.27
N PRO A 128 -20.29 7.30 20.10
CA PRO A 128 -21.42 6.90 20.94
C PRO A 128 -21.76 8.05 21.90
N ARG A 129 -23.07 8.30 22.08
CA ARG A 129 -23.52 9.35 23.00
C ARG A 129 -23.46 8.92 24.46
N LEU A 130 -23.51 7.61 24.71
CA LEU A 130 -23.47 6.98 26.03
C LEU A 130 -22.33 5.96 26.06
N VAL A 131 -21.59 5.93 27.13
CA VAL A 131 -20.49 4.98 27.42
C VAL A 131 -20.79 4.30 28.75
N LEU A 132 -20.40 3.02 28.87
CA LEU A 132 -20.49 2.31 30.13
C LEU A 132 -19.42 2.86 31.09
N ASP A 133 -19.81 3.30 32.26
CA ASP A 133 -18.88 3.65 33.33
C ASP A 133 -18.40 2.35 34.01
N GLU A 134 -17.11 2.06 33.89
CA GLU A 134 -16.51 0.83 34.43
C GLU A 134 -16.60 0.72 35.97
N THR A 135 -16.88 1.85 36.65
CA THR A 135 -16.96 1.90 38.11
C THR A 135 -18.38 1.69 38.64
N THR A 136 -19.37 2.16 37.90
CA THR A 136 -20.78 2.15 38.31
C THR A 136 -21.65 1.15 37.55
N ASP A 137 -21.12 0.59 36.45
CA ASP A 137 -21.86 -0.27 35.50
C ASP A 137 -23.11 0.43 34.89
N GLU A 138 -23.13 1.77 34.93
CA GLU A 138 -24.21 2.60 34.39
C GLU A 138 -23.82 3.24 33.06
N MET A 139 -24.81 3.46 32.18
CA MET A 139 -24.63 4.20 30.93
C MET A 139 -24.61 5.71 31.20
N VAL A 140 -23.42 6.30 31.10
CA VAL A 140 -23.20 7.74 31.28
C VAL A 140 -22.99 8.45 29.95
N PRO A 141 -23.40 9.72 29.82
CA PRO A 141 -23.15 10.49 28.61
C PRO A 141 -21.64 10.74 28.44
N MET A 142 -21.16 10.54 27.22
CA MET A 142 -19.77 10.82 26.88
C MET A 142 -19.44 12.28 27.15
N THR A 143 -18.29 12.54 27.75
CA THR A 143 -17.86 13.93 28.03
C THR A 143 -17.60 14.69 26.71
N LYS A 144 -17.87 15.99 26.69
CA LYS A 144 -17.64 16.82 25.50
C LYS A 144 -16.21 16.71 24.96
N ALA A 145 -15.22 16.65 25.85
CA ALA A 145 -13.82 16.46 25.48
C ALA A 145 -13.57 15.10 24.82
N ALA A 146 -14.20 14.04 25.28
CA ALA A 146 -14.06 12.71 24.68
C ALA A 146 -14.70 12.63 23.28
N ILE A 147 -15.82 13.32 23.06
CA ILE A 147 -16.45 13.44 21.73
C ILE A 147 -15.52 14.20 20.79
N GLU A 148 -14.95 15.32 21.21
CA GLU A 148 -14.03 16.13 20.42
C GLU A 148 -12.76 15.35 20.04
N HIS A 149 -12.20 14.58 20.98
CA HIS A 149 -11.09 13.67 20.68
C HIS A 149 -11.47 12.59 19.68
N ALA A 150 -12.65 12.01 19.80
CA ALA A 150 -13.13 10.98 18.90
C ALA A 150 -13.35 11.52 17.47
N GLU A 151 -13.87 12.72 17.33
CA GLU A 151 -14.03 13.43 16.05
C GLU A 151 -12.67 13.83 15.42
N ALA A 152 -11.61 13.92 16.20
CA ALA A 152 -10.26 14.23 15.72
C ALA A 152 -9.52 13.00 15.13
N ILE A 153 -9.97 11.77 15.40
CA ILE A 153 -9.33 10.51 14.92
C ILE A 153 -9.11 10.50 13.40
N PRO A 154 -10.10 10.79 12.55
CA PRO A 154 -9.90 10.76 11.10
C PRO A 154 -8.86 11.78 10.62
N TYR A 155 -8.76 12.94 11.24
CA TYR A 155 -7.74 13.93 10.88
C TYR A 155 -6.34 13.46 11.22
N GLY A 156 -6.14 12.83 12.38
CA GLY A 156 -4.87 12.21 12.76
C GLY A 156 -4.48 11.09 11.80
N THR A 157 -5.42 10.23 11.44
CA THR A 157 -5.22 9.14 10.47
C THR A 157 -4.84 9.70 9.08
N ALA A 158 -5.50 10.77 8.64
CA ALA A 158 -5.20 11.43 7.37
C ALA A 158 -3.76 11.99 7.33
N VAL A 159 -3.33 12.64 8.41
CA VAL A 159 -1.96 13.18 8.54
C VAL A 159 -0.92 12.06 8.48
N VAL A 160 -1.14 10.96 9.18
CA VAL A 160 -0.24 9.80 9.17
C VAL A 160 -0.18 9.17 7.77
N LEU A 161 -1.33 8.96 7.12
CA LEU A 161 -1.39 8.42 5.76
C LEU A 161 -0.64 9.31 4.76
N LEU A 162 -0.88 10.63 4.82
CA LEU A 162 -0.18 11.61 3.99
C LEU A 162 1.34 11.56 4.25
N GLY A 163 1.75 11.51 5.52
CA GLY A 163 3.16 11.39 5.91
C GLY A 163 3.83 10.16 5.33
N VAL A 164 3.18 9.00 5.40
CA VAL A 164 3.68 7.73 4.81
C VAL A 164 3.83 7.85 3.29
N VAL A 165 2.83 8.38 2.58
CA VAL A 165 2.87 8.57 1.13
C VAL A 165 4.00 9.54 0.73
N LEU A 166 4.14 10.66 1.43
CA LEU A 166 5.23 11.63 1.18
C LEU A 166 6.61 11.02 1.46
N LEU A 167 6.73 10.19 2.48
CA LEU A 167 7.98 9.50 2.82
C LEU A 167 8.39 8.55 1.68
N PHE A 168 7.49 7.71 1.17
CA PHE A 168 7.78 6.83 0.04
C PHE A 168 8.13 7.61 -1.22
N ASN A 169 7.42 8.69 -1.52
CA ASN A 169 7.73 9.54 -2.67
C ASN A 169 9.10 10.21 -2.55
N SER A 170 9.43 10.73 -1.35
CA SER A 170 10.75 11.33 -1.09
C SER A 170 11.87 10.31 -1.19
N LEU A 171 11.63 9.08 -0.72
CA LEU A 171 12.56 7.97 -0.84
C LEU A 171 12.80 7.62 -2.33
N SER A 172 11.75 7.57 -3.13
CA SER A 172 11.81 7.33 -4.58
C SER A 172 12.69 8.38 -5.29
N ILE A 173 12.48 9.67 -4.98
CA ILE A 173 13.25 10.76 -5.55
C ILE A 173 14.72 10.68 -5.13
N SER A 174 14.97 10.38 -3.86
CA SER A 174 16.32 10.21 -3.32
C SER A 174 17.08 9.06 -4.00
N PHE A 175 16.43 7.91 -4.17
CA PHE A 175 17.03 6.78 -4.90
C PHE A 175 17.38 7.14 -6.34
N ARG A 176 16.50 7.87 -7.01
CA ARG A 176 16.76 8.34 -8.38
C ARG A 176 17.96 9.28 -8.48
N TYR A 177 18.20 10.07 -7.44
CA TYR A 177 19.33 11.01 -7.42
C TYR A 177 20.68 10.31 -7.17
N TYR A 178 20.70 9.24 -6.39
CA TYR A 178 21.92 8.51 -6.04
C TYR A 178 22.29 7.34 -6.98
N LEU A 179 21.36 6.89 -7.82
CA LEU A 179 21.58 5.85 -8.84
C LEU A 179 21.73 6.44 -10.23
#